data_eccae0fc2628ec07876c215144bf736e
#
_entry.id   eccae0fc2628ec07876c215144bf736e
#
_cell.length_a   1.000
_cell.length_b   1.000
_cell.length_c   1.000
_cell.angle_alpha   90.00
_cell.angle_beta   90.00
_cell.angle_gamma   90.00
#
_symmetry.space_group_name_H-M   'P 1'
#
loop_
_entity.id
_entity.type
_entity.pdbx_description
1 polymer ?
#
loop_
_entity_poly.entity_id
_entity_poly.type
_entity_poly.pdbx_seq_one_letter_code
_entity_poly.pdbx_strand_id
1 'polypeptide(L)'
;MKYTSLYVIVALSVVAVLILGIIFAHYSKRMSVKSPLNASEITPANVSLGYVSYLEAIVVVDNNPGNNSLRTAWGISMYIKADNLTILFDAGPDPTVLKENAKKLGLDLSKIDFIVISHEHGDHIGGLKYIAEIMGNKPIKVYVPKHMAGGAKKWIRELGFNVIEIDRTTVITKGVAVIGELYGPPYEQALAVNVKGRGLVIFVGCSHPGADNIVKKAVSDLNEKPYIVIGGFHLVGASEDRIASVANSLVKLGLKKIYPIHCSGDGIRRYISEKYPEIYGDGGVGLKIIIKEKG
;
A
#
# COMPACT_ATOMS: atom_id res chain seq x y z
N MET A 1 -43.83 -56.56 -20.85
CA MET A 1 -43.67 -55.10 -21.01
C MET A 1 -42.87 -54.36 -19.93
N LYS A 2 -42.38 -54.99 -18.84
CA LYS A 2 -41.63 -54.26 -17.80
C LYS A 2 -40.09 -54.20 -17.97
N TYR A 3 -39.51 -55.03 -18.81
CA TYR A 3 -38.06 -55.10 -18.98
C TYR A 3 -37.53 -54.22 -20.08
N THR A 4 -38.34 -53.81 -21.08
CA THR A 4 -37.95 -52.91 -22.16
C THR A 4 -37.67 -51.49 -21.65
N SER A 5 -38.41 -51.02 -20.64
CA SER A 5 -38.23 -49.68 -20.05
C SER A 5 -36.90 -49.54 -19.28
N LEU A 6 -36.46 -50.62 -18.60
CA LEU A 6 -35.20 -50.63 -17.82
C LEU A 6 -33.98 -50.57 -18.76
N TYR A 7 -33.99 -51.31 -19.85
CA TYR A 7 -32.88 -51.27 -20.82
C TYR A 7 -32.75 -49.95 -21.53
N VAL A 8 -33.86 -49.24 -21.80
CA VAL A 8 -33.82 -47.90 -22.38
C VAL A 8 -33.21 -46.87 -21.38
N ILE A 9 -33.59 -46.97 -20.12
CA ILE A 9 -33.03 -46.03 -19.07
C ILE A 9 -31.53 -46.28 -18.89
N VAL A 10 -31.08 -47.54 -18.84
CA VAL A 10 -29.67 -47.87 -18.70
C VAL A 10 -28.88 -47.44 -19.95
N ALA A 11 -29.43 -47.64 -21.16
CA ALA A 11 -28.76 -47.18 -22.37
C ALA A 11 -28.62 -45.65 -22.44
N LEU A 12 -29.67 -44.89 -22.04
CA LEU A 12 -29.60 -43.42 -21.97
C LEU A 12 -28.62 -42.88 -20.93
N SER A 13 -28.48 -43.56 -19.78
CA SER A 13 -27.52 -43.15 -18.78
C SER A 13 -26.05 -43.45 -19.21
N VAL A 14 -25.79 -44.54 -19.89
CA VAL A 14 -24.48 -44.81 -20.47
C VAL A 14 -24.10 -43.81 -21.56
N VAL A 15 -25.04 -43.42 -22.42
CA VAL A 15 -24.80 -42.42 -23.46
C VAL A 15 -24.52 -41.06 -22.83
N ALA A 16 -25.26 -40.67 -21.77
CA ALA A 16 -25.02 -39.39 -21.05
C ALA A 16 -23.64 -39.34 -20.43
N VAL A 17 -23.19 -40.42 -19.80
CA VAL A 17 -21.80 -40.52 -19.20
C VAL A 17 -20.73 -40.43 -20.29
N LEU A 18 -20.93 -41.04 -21.44
CA LEU A 18 -19.97 -40.96 -22.55
C LEU A 18 -19.89 -39.54 -23.13
N ILE A 19 -21.05 -38.87 -23.31
CA ILE A 19 -21.08 -37.47 -23.77
C ILE A 19 -20.39 -36.53 -22.77
N LEU A 20 -20.63 -36.66 -21.45
CA LEU A 20 -19.96 -35.91 -20.44
C LEU A 20 -18.45 -36.16 -20.41
N GLY A 21 -18.02 -37.41 -20.62
CA GLY A 21 -16.60 -37.79 -20.74
C GLY A 21 -15.93 -37.12 -21.96
N ILE A 22 -16.59 -37.08 -23.10
CA ILE A 22 -16.08 -36.44 -24.33
C ILE A 22 -16.02 -34.89 -24.14
N ILE A 23 -17.04 -34.29 -23.52
CA ILE A 23 -17.05 -32.85 -23.22
C ILE A 23 -15.91 -32.51 -22.24
N PHE A 24 -15.72 -33.33 -21.20
CA PHE A 24 -14.64 -33.13 -20.24
C PHE A 24 -13.25 -33.29 -20.87
N ALA A 25 -13.07 -34.28 -21.73
CA ALA A 25 -11.81 -34.46 -22.47
C ALA A 25 -11.53 -33.32 -23.46
N HIS A 26 -12.58 -32.80 -24.09
CA HIS A 26 -12.46 -31.62 -24.99
C HIS A 26 -12.15 -30.34 -24.23
N TYR A 27 -12.75 -30.17 -23.04
CA TYR A 27 -12.48 -29.04 -22.15
C TYR A 27 -11.07 -29.10 -21.55
N SER A 28 -10.65 -30.30 -21.12
CA SER A 28 -9.29 -30.57 -20.62
C SER A 28 -8.22 -30.33 -21.70
N LYS A 29 -8.49 -30.69 -22.96
CA LYS A 29 -7.59 -30.44 -24.09
C LYS A 29 -7.51 -28.94 -24.47
N ARG A 30 -8.57 -28.18 -24.24
CA ARG A 30 -8.59 -26.70 -24.41
C ARG A 30 -7.91 -25.96 -23.26
N MET A 31 -7.81 -26.57 -22.08
CA MET A 31 -7.10 -26.06 -20.90
C MET A 31 -5.62 -26.50 -20.85
N SER A 32 -5.14 -27.25 -21.84
CA SER A 32 -3.70 -27.39 -22.05
C SER A 32 -3.17 -26.05 -22.54
N VAL A 33 -3.00 -25.17 -21.59
CA VAL A 33 -2.38 -23.85 -21.70
C VAL A 33 -1.01 -24.06 -22.34
N LYS A 34 -0.73 -23.34 -23.40
CA LYS A 34 0.59 -23.13 -23.96
C LYS A 34 1.59 -23.01 -22.83
N SER A 35 2.69 -23.75 -22.90
CA SER A 35 3.84 -23.65 -22.00
C SER A 35 4.09 -22.19 -21.64
N PRO A 36 4.43 -21.88 -20.38
CA PRO A 36 4.78 -20.52 -20.02
C PRO A 36 5.91 -20.08 -20.97
N LEU A 37 5.70 -18.94 -21.62
CA LEU A 37 6.73 -18.21 -22.34
C LEU A 37 7.98 -18.23 -21.45
N ASN A 38 9.11 -18.61 -22.02
CA ASN A 38 10.40 -18.66 -21.37
C ASN A 38 10.58 -17.45 -20.45
N ALA A 39 10.73 -17.71 -19.16
CA ALA A 39 10.99 -16.70 -18.13
C ALA A 39 12.39 -16.05 -18.26
N SER A 40 12.99 -16.08 -19.44
CA SER A 40 14.37 -15.65 -19.68
C SER A 40 14.52 -14.31 -20.40
N GLU A 41 13.44 -13.53 -20.63
CA GLU A 41 13.57 -12.23 -21.35
C GLU A 41 12.72 -11.09 -20.79
N ILE A 42 12.48 -11.05 -19.48
CA ILE A 42 12.12 -9.80 -18.83
C ILE A 42 13.24 -9.47 -17.85
N THR A 43 14.34 -9.01 -18.38
CA THR A 43 15.28 -8.19 -17.60
C THR A 43 14.51 -6.93 -17.23
N PRO A 44 14.25 -6.65 -15.93
CA PRO A 44 13.72 -5.36 -15.56
C PRO A 44 14.73 -4.34 -16.07
N ALA A 45 14.28 -3.39 -16.89
CA ALA A 45 15.11 -2.27 -17.25
C ALA A 45 15.69 -1.74 -15.94
N ASN A 46 17.02 -1.72 -15.82
CA ASN A 46 17.78 -1.24 -14.67
C ASN A 46 17.54 0.28 -14.54
N VAL A 47 16.33 0.69 -14.16
CA VAL A 47 16.07 2.07 -13.77
C VAL A 47 16.57 2.19 -12.34
N SER A 48 17.81 2.66 -12.19
CA SER A 48 18.36 2.97 -10.87
C SER A 48 17.40 3.90 -10.14
N LEU A 49 16.92 3.51 -8.96
CA LEU A 49 16.07 4.36 -8.13
C LEU A 49 16.78 5.69 -7.80
N GLY A 50 18.10 5.66 -7.62
CA GLY A 50 18.84 6.79 -7.10
C GLY A 50 18.51 7.03 -5.62
N TYR A 51 18.83 8.23 -5.12
CA TYR A 51 18.61 8.58 -3.70
C TYR A 51 18.38 10.08 -3.54
N VAL A 52 17.72 10.43 -2.42
CA VAL A 52 17.63 11.78 -1.88
C VAL A 52 18.65 11.96 -0.74
N SER A 53 19.03 13.20 -0.46
CA SER A 53 19.96 13.54 0.65
C SER A 53 19.22 13.87 1.93
N TYR A 54 17.97 14.29 1.83
CA TYR A 54 17.13 14.70 2.94
C TYR A 54 15.71 14.15 2.81
N LEU A 55 15.18 13.67 3.93
CA LEU A 55 13.78 13.28 4.08
C LEU A 55 13.23 13.85 5.37
N GLU A 56 12.09 14.50 5.31
CA GLU A 56 11.24 14.85 6.45
C GLU A 56 9.85 14.27 6.23
N ALA A 57 9.33 13.54 7.19
CA ALA A 57 7.98 13.01 7.19
C ALA A 57 7.23 13.44 8.43
N ILE A 58 5.99 13.92 8.26
CA ILE A 58 5.13 14.37 9.36
C ILE A 58 3.78 13.66 9.23
N VAL A 59 3.34 13.00 10.30
CA VAL A 59 2.01 12.39 10.40
C VAL A 59 1.00 13.51 10.67
N VAL A 60 0.19 13.82 9.66
CA VAL A 60 -0.81 14.92 9.73
C VAL A 60 -2.14 14.43 10.29
N VAL A 61 -2.53 13.21 9.94
CA VAL A 61 -3.74 12.53 10.44
C VAL A 61 -3.38 11.14 10.91
N ASP A 62 -3.84 10.78 12.10
CA ASP A 62 -3.77 9.46 12.70
C ASP A 62 -4.84 9.36 13.80
N ASN A 63 -5.29 8.14 14.12
CA ASN A 63 -6.16 7.88 15.26
C ASN A 63 -5.39 7.70 16.58
N ASN A 64 -4.06 7.43 16.52
CA ASN A 64 -3.26 7.39 17.73
C ASN A 64 -2.89 8.81 18.18
N PRO A 65 -3.04 9.12 19.48
CA PRO A 65 -2.63 10.41 20.01
C PRO A 65 -1.11 10.57 19.93
N GLY A 66 -0.69 11.80 19.77
CA GLY A 66 0.72 12.19 19.76
C GLY A 66 0.83 13.64 20.25
N ASN A 67 0.75 14.61 19.37
CA ASN A 67 0.71 16.01 19.76
C ASN A 67 -0.71 16.41 20.22
N ASN A 68 -0.88 16.74 21.50
CA ASN A 68 -2.17 17.08 22.11
C ASN A 68 -2.89 18.31 21.51
N SER A 69 -2.19 19.15 20.74
CA SER A 69 -2.80 20.27 20.02
C SER A 69 -3.51 19.86 18.74
N LEU A 70 -3.26 18.65 18.24
CA LEU A 70 -3.79 18.13 16.99
C LEU A 70 -5.04 17.26 17.23
N ARG A 71 -5.88 17.19 16.22
CA ARG A 71 -7.05 16.30 16.22
C ARG A 71 -6.66 14.91 15.77
N THR A 72 -7.11 13.91 16.49
CA THR A 72 -7.07 12.51 16.04
C THR A 72 -8.30 12.21 15.19
N ALA A 73 -8.16 11.33 14.20
CA ALA A 73 -9.26 10.76 13.44
C ALA A 73 -8.86 9.38 12.94
N TRP A 74 -9.82 8.45 12.82
CA TRP A 74 -9.57 7.15 12.21
C TRP A 74 -9.22 7.34 10.73
N GLY A 75 -7.96 7.11 10.39
CA GLY A 75 -7.38 7.32 9.08
C GLY A 75 -5.93 7.76 9.15
N ILE A 76 -5.30 7.93 8.01
CA ILE A 76 -3.90 8.31 7.93
C ILE A 76 -3.66 9.36 6.83
N SER A 77 -2.78 10.32 7.12
CA SER A 77 -2.19 11.21 6.13
C SER A 77 -0.78 11.59 6.56
N MET A 78 0.17 11.51 5.65
CA MET A 78 1.56 11.88 5.91
C MET A 78 2.05 12.90 4.88
N TYR A 79 2.59 14.01 5.40
CA TYR A 79 3.27 15.04 4.61
C TYR A 79 4.76 14.73 4.54
N ILE A 80 5.31 14.63 3.35
CA ILE A 80 6.67 14.14 3.12
C ILE A 80 7.43 15.15 2.27
N LYS A 81 8.59 15.60 2.76
CA LYS A 81 9.58 16.33 1.98
C LYS A 81 10.76 15.42 1.66
N ALA A 82 11.08 15.29 0.39
CA ALA A 82 12.20 14.52 -0.11
C ALA A 82 13.07 15.42 -1.01
N ASP A 83 14.19 15.94 -0.48
CA ASP A 83 14.93 17.07 -1.05
C ASP A 83 13.99 18.25 -1.37
N ASN A 84 13.79 18.59 -2.63
CA ASN A 84 12.92 19.70 -3.06
C ASN A 84 11.48 19.27 -3.36
N LEU A 85 11.15 17.98 -3.19
CA LEU A 85 9.81 17.45 -3.47
C LEU A 85 8.95 17.50 -2.23
N THR A 86 7.67 17.79 -2.43
CA THR A 86 6.63 17.72 -1.41
C THR A 86 5.55 16.72 -1.84
N ILE A 87 5.37 15.68 -1.05
CA ILE A 87 4.48 14.56 -1.35
C ILE A 87 3.44 14.45 -0.24
N LEU A 88 2.18 14.20 -0.60
CA LEU A 88 1.18 13.75 0.34
C LEU A 88 0.96 12.24 0.14
N PHE A 89 1.11 11.47 1.20
CA PHE A 89 0.76 10.06 1.23
C PHE A 89 -0.51 9.87 2.02
N ASP A 90 -1.58 9.44 1.36
CA ASP A 90 -2.96 9.42 1.82
C ASP A 90 -3.46 10.80 2.32
N ALA A 91 -4.76 10.97 2.47
CA ALA A 91 -5.37 12.26 2.79
C ALA A 91 -6.22 12.23 4.07
N GLY A 92 -6.32 11.09 4.74
CA GLY A 92 -7.17 10.93 5.92
C GLY A 92 -8.66 10.87 5.60
N PRO A 93 -9.53 10.78 6.63
CA PRO A 93 -10.96 10.56 6.48
C PRO A 93 -11.74 11.83 6.13
N ASP A 94 -11.24 12.99 6.55
CA ASP A 94 -12.03 14.21 6.64
C ASP A 94 -11.23 15.46 6.25
N PRO A 95 -11.77 16.31 5.36
CA PRO A 95 -11.11 17.54 4.90
C PRO A 95 -10.84 18.54 6.04
N THR A 96 -11.71 18.60 7.05
CA THR A 96 -11.57 19.53 8.17
C THR A 96 -10.42 19.14 9.08
N VAL A 97 -10.30 17.85 9.41
CA VAL A 97 -9.19 17.34 10.24
C VAL A 97 -7.86 17.57 9.55
N LEU A 98 -7.76 17.22 8.25
CA LEU A 98 -6.55 17.46 7.46
C LEU A 98 -6.16 18.94 7.45
N LYS A 99 -7.13 19.84 7.16
CA LYS A 99 -6.95 21.29 7.13
C LYS A 99 -6.45 21.84 8.47
N GLU A 100 -7.14 21.51 9.56
CA GLU A 100 -6.83 22.05 10.88
C GLU A 100 -5.46 21.58 11.38
N ASN A 101 -5.16 20.29 11.21
CA ASN A 101 -3.87 19.75 11.63
C ASN A 101 -2.73 20.30 10.76
N ALA A 102 -2.89 20.37 9.45
CA ALA A 102 -1.88 20.97 8.56
C ALA A 102 -1.60 22.44 8.96
N LYS A 103 -2.65 23.24 9.24
CA LYS A 103 -2.51 24.62 9.70
C LYS A 103 -1.73 24.70 11.01
N LYS A 104 -2.07 23.88 12.01
CA LYS A 104 -1.38 23.84 13.31
C LYS A 104 0.07 23.39 13.22
N LEU A 105 0.37 22.51 12.26
CA LEU A 105 1.73 22.06 11.96
C LEU A 105 2.53 23.03 11.09
N GLY A 106 1.91 24.12 10.62
CA GLY A 106 2.55 25.10 9.73
C GLY A 106 2.84 24.56 8.34
N LEU A 107 2.07 23.57 7.87
CA LEU A 107 2.26 22.94 6.56
C LEU A 107 1.43 23.66 5.49
N ASP A 108 2.07 24.00 4.38
CA ASP A 108 1.43 24.55 3.20
C ASP A 108 1.14 23.42 2.19
N LEU A 109 -0.08 22.86 2.26
CA LEU A 109 -0.49 21.77 1.37
C LEU A 109 -0.72 22.21 -0.09
N SER A 110 -0.74 23.53 -0.38
CA SER A 110 -0.82 24.04 -1.75
C SER A 110 0.48 23.82 -2.55
N LYS A 111 1.57 23.47 -1.85
CA LYS A 111 2.89 23.20 -2.44
C LYS A 111 3.15 21.72 -2.72
N ILE A 112 2.14 20.87 -2.59
CA ILE A 112 2.26 19.45 -2.93
C ILE A 112 2.54 19.31 -4.42
N ASP A 113 3.57 18.53 -4.78
CA ASP A 113 3.93 18.20 -6.15
C ASP A 113 3.08 17.05 -6.70
N PHE A 114 2.82 16.04 -5.87
CA PHE A 114 1.94 14.92 -6.19
C PHE A 114 1.44 14.20 -4.92
N ILE A 115 0.42 13.39 -5.11
CA ILE A 115 -0.21 12.58 -4.05
C ILE A 115 -0.05 11.10 -4.40
N VAL A 116 0.17 10.27 -3.39
CA VAL A 116 0.11 8.82 -3.49
C VAL A 116 -1.00 8.34 -2.57
N ILE A 117 -1.98 7.65 -3.12
CA ILE A 117 -3.06 7.02 -2.34
C ILE A 117 -2.76 5.53 -2.25
N SER A 118 -2.72 5.01 -1.03
CA SER A 118 -2.44 3.61 -0.77
C SER A 118 -3.55 2.69 -1.30
N HIS A 119 -4.81 3.00 -0.99
CA HIS A 119 -6.00 2.27 -1.42
C HIS A 119 -7.27 3.12 -1.27
N GLU A 120 -8.44 2.57 -1.67
CA GLU A 120 -9.70 3.32 -1.81
C GLU A 120 -10.52 3.57 -0.56
N HIS A 121 -10.15 3.10 0.62
CA HIS A 121 -10.97 3.30 1.82
C HIS A 121 -11.11 4.79 2.16
N GLY A 122 -12.29 5.18 2.65
CA GLY A 122 -12.64 6.57 2.89
C GLY A 122 -11.73 7.29 3.89
N ASP A 123 -11.15 6.55 4.82
CA ASP A 123 -10.20 7.02 5.83
C ASP A 123 -8.78 7.30 5.27
N HIS A 124 -8.57 7.05 3.96
CA HIS A 124 -7.36 7.38 3.21
C HIS A 124 -7.58 8.44 2.13
N ILE A 125 -8.80 8.58 1.62
CA ILE A 125 -9.09 9.49 0.48
C ILE A 125 -9.99 10.68 0.85
N GLY A 126 -10.68 10.66 1.99
CA GLY A 126 -11.71 11.66 2.32
C GLY A 126 -11.21 13.10 2.34
N GLY A 127 -9.99 13.33 2.80
CA GLY A 127 -9.36 14.65 2.84
C GLY A 127 -8.97 15.23 1.48
N LEU A 128 -9.02 14.45 0.39
CA LEU A 128 -8.75 14.95 -0.97
C LEU A 128 -9.65 16.12 -1.36
N LYS A 129 -10.87 16.22 -0.80
CA LYS A 129 -11.76 17.36 -1.02
C LYS A 129 -11.09 18.69 -0.63
N TYR A 130 -10.40 18.72 0.51
CA TYR A 130 -9.67 19.92 0.93
C TYR A 130 -8.50 20.23 0.02
N ILE A 131 -7.76 19.20 -0.42
CA ILE A 131 -6.66 19.42 -1.35
C ILE A 131 -7.18 19.97 -2.68
N ALA A 132 -8.27 19.43 -3.21
CA ALA A 132 -8.91 19.95 -4.43
C ALA A 132 -9.31 21.42 -4.29
N GLU A 133 -9.89 21.81 -3.14
CA GLU A 133 -10.27 23.19 -2.84
C GLU A 133 -9.08 24.16 -2.91
N ILE A 134 -7.96 23.83 -2.26
CA ILE A 134 -6.80 24.72 -2.17
C ILE A 134 -5.91 24.71 -3.42
N MET A 135 -5.97 23.65 -4.23
CA MET A 135 -5.20 23.56 -5.48
C MET A 135 -5.89 24.27 -6.65
N GLY A 136 -7.19 24.49 -6.56
CA GLY A 136 -7.96 25.12 -7.64
C GLY A 136 -7.79 24.37 -8.97
N ASN A 137 -7.41 25.10 -10.01
CA ASN A 137 -7.24 24.55 -11.36
C ASN A 137 -5.86 23.91 -11.62
N LYS A 138 -4.98 23.80 -10.62
CA LYS A 138 -3.67 23.17 -10.79
C LYS A 138 -3.84 21.65 -10.89
N PRO A 139 -3.49 21.02 -12.02
CA PRO A 139 -3.63 19.56 -12.18
C PRO A 139 -2.57 18.85 -11.34
N ILE A 140 -2.96 18.30 -10.20
CA ILE A 140 -2.09 17.48 -9.35
C ILE A 140 -2.21 16.01 -9.77
N LYS A 141 -1.07 15.33 -9.92
CA LYS A 141 -1.02 13.89 -10.14
C LYS A 141 -1.37 13.17 -8.84
N VAL A 142 -2.29 12.21 -8.92
CA VAL A 142 -2.64 11.30 -7.84
C VAL A 142 -2.34 9.88 -8.31
N TYR A 143 -1.32 9.26 -7.74
CA TYR A 143 -0.95 7.88 -8.02
C TYR A 143 -1.84 6.95 -7.20
N VAL A 144 -2.51 6.01 -7.86
CA VAL A 144 -3.46 5.07 -7.25
C VAL A 144 -3.18 3.65 -7.71
N PRO A 145 -3.57 2.61 -6.95
CA PRO A 145 -3.54 1.23 -7.44
C PRO A 145 -4.36 1.09 -8.73
N LYS A 146 -3.85 0.36 -9.71
CA LYS A 146 -4.57 0.13 -10.98
C LYS A 146 -5.90 -0.56 -10.76
N HIS A 147 -5.95 -1.51 -9.83
CA HIS A 147 -7.17 -2.25 -9.52
C HIS A 147 -7.98 -1.64 -8.37
N MET A 148 -7.69 -0.39 -7.97
CA MET A 148 -8.57 0.41 -7.11
C MET A 148 -9.99 0.43 -7.69
N ALA A 149 -11.01 0.42 -6.83
CA ALA A 149 -12.42 0.46 -7.24
C ALA A 149 -12.69 1.60 -8.22
N GLY A 150 -13.38 1.28 -9.34
CA GLY A 150 -13.64 2.24 -10.41
C GLY A 150 -14.41 3.49 -9.94
N GLY A 151 -15.32 3.33 -8.96
CA GLY A 151 -16.06 4.43 -8.33
C GLY A 151 -15.13 5.42 -7.60
N ALA A 152 -14.13 4.90 -6.87
CA ALA A 152 -13.16 5.74 -6.17
C ALA A 152 -12.28 6.52 -7.16
N LYS A 153 -11.77 5.85 -8.21
CA LYS A 153 -10.99 6.53 -9.27
C LYS A 153 -11.80 7.61 -9.99
N LYS A 154 -13.07 7.32 -10.29
CA LYS A 154 -13.98 8.29 -10.90
C LYS A 154 -14.17 9.51 -9.99
N TRP A 155 -14.46 9.28 -8.72
CA TRP A 155 -14.62 10.36 -7.73
C TRP A 155 -13.36 11.23 -7.61
N ILE A 156 -12.14 10.64 -7.57
CA ILE A 156 -10.90 11.41 -7.52
C ILE A 156 -10.72 12.27 -8.78
N ARG A 157 -11.07 11.75 -9.98
CA ARG A 157 -11.05 12.54 -11.21
C ARG A 157 -12.07 13.69 -11.20
N GLU A 158 -13.26 13.46 -10.65
CA GLU A 158 -14.31 14.50 -10.50
C GLU A 158 -13.90 15.63 -9.56
N LEU A 159 -12.98 15.38 -8.63
CA LEU A 159 -12.35 16.43 -7.83
C LEU A 159 -11.30 17.26 -8.60
N GLY A 160 -11.02 16.94 -9.87
CA GLY A 160 -10.06 17.67 -10.70
C GLY A 160 -8.64 17.12 -10.69
N PHE A 161 -8.39 15.97 -10.07
CA PHE A 161 -7.07 15.36 -10.04
C PHE A 161 -6.72 14.58 -11.31
N ASN A 162 -5.43 14.58 -11.66
CA ASN A 162 -4.88 13.72 -12.70
C ASN A 162 -4.52 12.35 -12.12
N VAL A 163 -5.39 11.37 -12.28
CA VAL A 163 -5.25 10.01 -11.74
C VAL A 163 -4.29 9.19 -12.59
N ILE A 164 -3.19 8.73 -11.99
CA ILE A 164 -2.18 7.86 -12.59
C ILE A 164 -2.29 6.48 -11.94
N GLU A 165 -2.60 5.47 -12.72
CA GLU A 165 -2.80 4.10 -12.26
C GLU A 165 -1.47 3.33 -12.25
N ILE A 166 -1.14 2.68 -11.12
CA ILE A 166 0.10 1.93 -10.91
C ILE A 166 -0.21 0.45 -10.66
N ASP A 167 0.35 -0.45 -11.47
CA ASP A 167 0.22 -1.92 -11.31
C ASP A 167 1.53 -2.58 -10.85
N ARG A 168 2.66 -1.96 -11.11
CA ARG A 168 4.00 -2.46 -10.76
C ARG A 168 4.84 -1.37 -10.13
N THR A 169 5.87 -1.75 -9.40
CA THR A 169 6.80 -0.81 -8.80
C THR A 169 7.37 0.14 -9.86
N THR A 170 7.16 1.43 -9.62
CA THR A 170 7.45 2.50 -10.59
C THR A 170 8.25 3.61 -9.93
N VAL A 171 9.42 3.91 -10.47
CA VAL A 171 10.21 5.07 -10.06
C VAL A 171 9.54 6.33 -10.59
N ILE A 172 9.09 7.20 -9.68
CA ILE A 172 8.39 8.45 -10.02
C ILE A 172 9.40 9.56 -10.33
N THR A 173 10.45 9.61 -9.52
CA THR A 173 11.57 10.52 -9.68
C THR A 173 12.78 9.98 -8.92
N LYS A 174 13.94 10.61 -9.05
CA LYS A 174 15.17 10.20 -8.37
C LYS A 174 14.93 10.00 -6.87
N GLY A 175 15.22 8.80 -6.39
CA GLY A 175 15.08 8.41 -4.98
C GLY A 175 13.66 8.16 -4.50
N VAL A 176 12.63 8.27 -5.36
CA VAL A 176 11.22 8.13 -4.98
C VAL A 176 10.51 7.15 -5.91
N ALA A 177 9.90 6.12 -5.34
CA ALA A 177 9.13 5.11 -6.08
C ALA A 177 7.79 4.80 -5.40
N VAL A 178 6.79 4.49 -6.20
CA VAL A 178 5.58 3.80 -5.75
C VAL A 178 5.81 2.30 -5.89
N ILE A 179 5.65 1.59 -4.79
CA ILE A 179 5.69 0.12 -4.77
C ILE A 179 4.38 -0.38 -5.35
N GLY A 180 4.47 -1.15 -6.44
CA GLY A 180 3.30 -1.62 -7.17
C GLY A 180 2.36 -2.42 -6.28
N GLU A 181 1.10 -2.42 -6.69
CA GLU A 181 0.00 -2.95 -5.91
C GLU A 181 0.17 -4.44 -5.55
N LEU A 182 -0.26 -4.77 -4.34
CA LEU A 182 -0.48 -6.12 -3.85
C LEU A 182 -1.96 -6.28 -3.49
N TYR A 183 -2.49 -7.48 -3.74
CA TYR A 183 -3.85 -7.79 -3.31
C TYR A 183 -3.90 -8.26 -1.87
N GLY A 184 -4.78 -7.65 -1.08
CA GLY A 184 -4.96 -8.03 0.30
C GLY A 184 -6.32 -7.64 0.86
N PRO A 185 -7.44 -7.91 0.15
CA PRO A 185 -8.46 -6.98 -0.32
C PRO A 185 -8.59 -5.74 0.57
N PRO A 186 -8.53 -4.52 -0.01
CA PRO A 186 -8.41 -4.19 -1.43
C PRO A 186 -6.98 -4.32 -1.98
N TYR A 187 -6.77 -3.95 -3.26
CA TYR A 187 -5.42 -3.72 -3.79
C TYR A 187 -4.79 -2.50 -3.13
N GLU A 188 -3.58 -2.65 -2.68
CA GLU A 188 -2.86 -1.60 -1.95
C GLU A 188 -1.44 -1.43 -2.46
N GLN A 189 -1.01 -0.17 -2.56
CA GLN A 189 0.34 0.25 -2.92
C GLN A 189 1.00 1.04 -1.79
N ALA A 190 2.31 1.24 -1.87
CA ALA A 190 3.08 1.97 -0.88
C ALA A 190 4.01 2.99 -1.55
N LEU A 191 4.51 3.95 -0.78
CA LEU A 191 5.54 4.88 -1.22
C LEU A 191 6.89 4.48 -0.60
N ALA A 192 7.95 4.48 -1.40
CA ALA A 192 9.31 4.29 -0.92
C ALA A 192 10.19 5.49 -1.29
N VAL A 193 10.97 5.97 -0.32
CA VAL A 193 11.98 7.02 -0.52
C VAL A 193 13.34 6.46 -0.10
N ASN A 194 14.29 6.43 -1.03
CA ASN A 194 15.65 5.96 -0.79
C ASN A 194 16.54 7.11 -0.31
N VAL A 195 16.99 7.06 0.92
CA VAL A 195 17.88 8.08 1.49
C VAL A 195 19.34 7.61 1.41
N LYS A 196 20.21 8.41 0.83
CA LYS A 196 21.60 8.10 0.57
C LYS A 196 22.34 7.60 1.83
N GLY A 197 22.95 6.42 1.72
CA GLY A 197 23.69 5.78 2.81
C GLY A 197 22.80 5.27 3.97
N ARG A 198 21.46 5.36 3.86
CA ARG A 198 20.50 4.84 4.85
C ARG A 198 19.68 3.66 4.30
N GLY A 199 19.06 3.82 3.12
CA GLY A 199 18.16 2.86 2.51
C GLY A 199 16.73 3.36 2.41
N LEU A 200 15.79 2.45 2.18
CA LEU A 200 14.38 2.76 1.93
C LEU A 200 13.63 3.15 3.19
N VAL A 201 12.97 4.29 3.16
CA VAL A 201 11.90 4.66 4.07
C VAL A 201 10.59 4.36 3.35
N ILE A 202 9.80 3.44 3.91
CA ILE A 202 8.60 2.88 3.28
C ILE A 202 7.37 3.36 4.05
N PHE A 203 6.47 4.04 3.35
CA PHE A 203 5.20 4.55 3.85
C PHE A 203 4.10 3.61 3.37
N VAL A 204 3.33 3.09 4.31
CA VAL A 204 2.23 2.14 4.04
C VAL A 204 0.90 2.70 4.56
N GLY A 205 -0.20 2.35 3.91
CA GLY A 205 -1.55 2.74 4.31
C GLY A 205 -2.07 1.87 5.47
N CYS A 206 -2.91 0.89 5.14
CA CYS A 206 -3.37 -0.14 6.09
C CYS A 206 -2.54 -1.41 6.06
N SER A 207 -1.85 -1.68 4.96
CA SER A 207 -1.11 -2.93 4.74
C SER A 207 -2.00 -4.18 4.74
N HIS A 208 -3.15 -4.13 4.04
CA HIS A 208 -4.03 -5.30 3.89
C HIS A 208 -3.30 -6.54 3.36
N PRO A 209 -2.34 -6.42 2.41
CA PRO A 209 -1.53 -7.57 1.98
C PRO A 209 -0.52 -8.07 3.03
N GLY A 210 -0.35 -7.33 4.13
CA GLY A 210 0.68 -7.52 5.14
C GLY A 210 1.85 -6.55 4.98
N ALA A 211 2.17 -5.82 6.05
CA ALA A 211 3.25 -4.82 6.05
C ALA A 211 4.61 -5.45 5.67
N ASP A 212 4.87 -6.66 6.15
CA ASP A 212 6.09 -7.39 5.83
C ASP A 212 6.15 -7.83 4.35
N ASN A 213 5.01 -8.14 3.72
CA ASN A 213 4.95 -8.48 2.29
C ASN A 213 5.19 -7.23 1.42
N ILE A 214 4.66 -6.07 1.83
CA ILE A 214 4.93 -4.79 1.14
C ILE A 214 6.42 -4.44 1.23
N VAL A 215 7.03 -4.57 2.41
CA VAL A 215 8.48 -4.31 2.59
C VAL A 215 9.32 -5.30 1.78
N LYS A 216 8.99 -6.59 1.78
CA LYS A 216 9.67 -7.62 0.94
C LYS A 216 9.62 -7.24 -0.53
N LYS A 217 8.43 -6.83 -1.01
CA LYS A 217 8.27 -6.38 -2.40
C LYS A 217 9.12 -5.17 -2.70
N ALA A 218 9.12 -4.15 -1.84
CA ALA A 218 9.94 -2.95 -2.01
C ALA A 218 11.44 -3.28 -2.13
N VAL A 219 11.95 -4.13 -1.24
CA VAL A 219 13.36 -4.58 -1.25
C VAL A 219 13.68 -5.37 -2.53
N SER A 220 12.80 -6.29 -2.92
CA SER A 220 12.99 -7.13 -4.10
C SER A 220 12.97 -6.32 -5.40
N ASP A 221 11.97 -5.45 -5.55
CA ASP A 221 11.74 -4.72 -6.79
C ASP A 221 12.76 -3.59 -7.01
N LEU A 222 13.21 -2.94 -5.92
CA LEU A 222 14.12 -1.80 -5.97
C LEU A 222 15.59 -2.19 -5.75
N ASN A 223 15.86 -3.42 -5.32
CA ASN A 223 17.19 -3.92 -4.95
C ASN A 223 17.93 -3.00 -3.96
N GLU A 224 17.18 -2.48 -2.97
CA GLU A 224 17.68 -1.55 -1.95
C GLU A 224 17.35 -2.08 -0.55
N LYS A 225 18.17 -1.76 0.45
CA LYS A 225 17.95 -2.19 1.84
C LYS A 225 16.83 -1.39 2.48
N PRO A 226 15.92 -2.01 3.25
CA PRO A 226 14.93 -1.28 4.01
C PRO A 226 15.59 -0.60 5.22
N TYR A 227 15.13 0.58 5.53
CA TYR A 227 15.61 1.37 6.67
C TYR A 227 14.51 1.61 7.69
N ILE A 228 13.38 2.16 7.25
CA ILE A 228 12.22 2.46 8.10
C ILE A 228 10.95 2.00 7.40
N VAL A 229 9.98 1.49 8.17
CA VAL A 229 8.58 1.36 7.75
C VAL A 229 7.69 2.14 8.71
N ILE A 230 6.74 2.90 8.15
CA ILE A 230 5.76 3.67 8.91
C ILE A 230 4.38 3.58 8.27
N GLY A 231 3.35 3.36 9.07
CA GLY A 231 1.95 3.30 8.63
C GLY A 231 1.12 2.29 9.41
N GLY A 232 -0.05 1.96 8.88
CA GLY A 232 -0.94 0.95 9.42
C GLY A 232 -0.50 -0.46 9.04
N PHE A 233 -0.66 -1.41 9.96
CA PHE A 233 -0.29 -2.82 9.74
C PHE A 233 -1.48 -3.77 9.76
N HIS A 234 -2.69 -3.23 9.87
CA HIS A 234 -3.96 -3.96 9.86
C HIS A 234 -4.02 -5.13 10.87
N LEU A 235 -3.55 -4.87 12.11
CA LEU A 235 -3.43 -5.89 13.15
C LEU A 235 -4.30 -5.60 14.38
N VAL A 236 -5.25 -4.66 14.29
CA VAL A 236 -6.27 -4.47 15.32
C VAL A 236 -7.08 -5.77 15.46
N GLY A 237 -7.09 -6.35 16.67
CA GLY A 237 -7.78 -7.61 16.94
C GLY A 237 -7.13 -8.88 16.38
N ALA A 238 -5.91 -8.77 15.82
CA ALA A 238 -5.17 -9.94 15.34
C ALA A 238 -4.68 -10.83 16.50
N SER A 239 -4.53 -12.13 16.25
CA SER A 239 -3.95 -13.06 17.21
C SER A 239 -2.48 -12.74 17.53
N GLU A 240 -2.01 -13.14 18.70
CA GLU A 240 -0.60 -12.96 19.10
C GLU A 240 0.36 -13.61 18.10
N ASP A 241 0.03 -14.80 17.58
CA ASP A 241 0.84 -15.48 16.57
C ASP A 241 0.97 -14.67 15.27
N ARG A 242 -0.13 -14.03 14.83
CA ARG A 242 -0.10 -13.17 13.65
C ARG A 242 0.74 -11.94 13.89
N ILE A 243 0.58 -11.30 15.04
CA ILE A 243 1.38 -10.14 15.48
C ILE A 243 2.86 -10.51 15.51
N ALA A 244 3.21 -11.61 16.20
CA ALA A 244 4.58 -12.10 16.29
C ALA A 244 5.17 -12.43 14.91
N SER A 245 4.40 -13.08 14.04
CA SER A 245 4.81 -13.42 12.68
C SER A 245 5.20 -12.19 11.87
N VAL A 246 4.34 -11.15 11.85
CA VAL A 246 4.61 -9.90 11.12
C VAL A 246 5.79 -9.16 11.72
N ALA A 247 5.84 -8.99 13.05
CA ALA A 247 6.93 -8.29 13.73
C ALA A 247 8.28 -8.95 13.44
N ASN A 248 8.37 -10.28 13.65
CA ASN A 248 9.59 -11.04 13.41
C ASN A 248 10.03 -10.99 11.94
N SER A 249 9.07 -11.02 11.00
CA SER A 249 9.35 -10.89 9.57
C SER A 249 9.95 -9.52 9.25
N LEU A 250 9.38 -8.43 9.77
CA LEU A 250 9.90 -7.07 9.60
C LEU A 250 11.31 -6.90 10.18
N VAL A 251 11.55 -7.44 11.38
CA VAL A 251 12.88 -7.42 12.02
C VAL A 251 13.91 -8.16 11.18
N LYS A 252 13.57 -9.37 10.67
CA LYS A 252 14.45 -10.18 9.80
C LYS A 252 14.81 -9.48 8.49
N LEU A 253 13.96 -8.60 7.99
CA LEU A 253 14.25 -7.80 6.80
C LEU A 253 15.33 -6.73 7.04
N GLY A 254 15.71 -6.47 8.30
CA GLY A 254 16.82 -5.58 8.65
C GLY A 254 16.44 -4.12 8.85
N LEU A 255 15.13 -3.84 9.02
CA LEU A 255 14.63 -2.51 9.38
C LEU A 255 15.33 -1.97 10.64
N LYS A 256 15.60 -0.68 10.65
CA LYS A 256 16.20 0.03 11.81
C LYS A 256 15.16 0.71 12.67
N LYS A 257 13.99 1.05 12.11
CA LYS A 257 12.85 1.55 12.85
C LYS A 257 11.55 1.07 12.20
N ILE A 258 10.58 0.77 13.06
CA ILE A 258 9.24 0.33 12.70
C ILE A 258 8.27 1.20 13.49
N TYR A 259 7.45 2.00 12.78
CA TYR A 259 6.43 2.88 13.36
C TYR A 259 5.03 2.33 13.05
N PRO A 260 4.49 1.43 13.90
CA PRO A 260 3.13 0.92 13.73
C PRO A 260 2.13 1.96 14.23
N ILE A 261 1.47 2.66 13.31
CA ILE A 261 0.45 3.68 13.58
C ILE A 261 -0.90 3.27 12.99
N HIS A 262 -1.90 4.12 13.03
CA HIS A 262 -3.23 3.93 12.46
C HIS A 262 -3.88 2.60 12.88
N CYS A 263 -4.20 1.72 11.93
CA CYS A 263 -4.86 0.42 12.11
C CYS A 263 -3.93 -0.71 12.60
N SER A 264 -2.72 -0.38 13.05
CA SER A 264 -1.78 -1.38 13.58
C SER A 264 -2.26 -2.03 14.88
N GLY A 265 -2.91 -1.24 15.75
CA GLY A 265 -3.39 -1.70 17.06
C GLY A 265 -2.27 -1.80 18.12
N ASP A 266 -2.70 -1.87 19.39
CA ASP A 266 -1.79 -1.88 20.54
C ASP A 266 -0.99 -3.18 20.66
N GLY A 267 -1.49 -4.29 20.14
CA GLY A 267 -0.82 -5.59 20.19
C GLY A 267 0.56 -5.57 19.55
N ILE A 268 0.68 -5.09 18.32
CA ILE A 268 1.97 -5.01 17.60
C ILE A 268 2.88 -3.94 18.21
N ARG A 269 2.33 -2.81 18.66
CA ARG A 269 3.08 -1.73 19.32
C ARG A 269 3.75 -2.27 20.59
N ARG A 270 2.98 -2.93 21.45
CA ARG A 270 3.49 -3.57 22.66
C ARG A 270 4.51 -4.67 22.33
N TYR A 271 4.19 -5.57 21.40
CA TYR A 271 5.08 -6.68 21.04
C TYR A 271 6.46 -6.18 20.59
N ILE A 272 6.52 -5.17 19.71
CA ILE A 272 7.79 -4.64 19.21
C ILE A 272 8.50 -3.85 20.31
N SER A 273 7.79 -3.03 21.11
CA SER A 273 8.42 -2.24 22.18
C SER A 273 9.03 -3.11 23.29
N GLU A 274 8.43 -4.26 23.59
CA GLU A 274 8.94 -5.19 24.60
C GLU A 274 10.08 -6.06 24.07
N LYS A 275 9.96 -6.60 22.84
CA LYS A 275 10.94 -7.55 22.30
C LYS A 275 12.06 -6.92 21.48
N TYR A 276 11.83 -5.77 20.91
CA TYR A 276 12.75 -5.07 19.99
C TYR A 276 12.75 -3.56 20.25
N PRO A 277 12.99 -3.10 21.50
CA PRO A 277 12.84 -1.70 21.89
C PRO A 277 13.72 -0.74 21.06
N GLU A 278 14.88 -1.20 20.60
CA GLU A 278 15.79 -0.41 19.77
C GLU A 278 15.24 -0.16 18.35
N ILE A 279 14.33 -1.01 17.88
CA ILE A 279 13.71 -0.90 16.55
C ILE A 279 12.34 -0.23 16.63
N TYR A 280 11.67 -0.29 17.80
CA TYR A 280 10.37 0.32 17.99
C TYR A 280 10.44 1.84 17.84
N GLY A 281 9.57 2.37 16.97
CA GLY A 281 9.27 3.78 16.86
C GLY A 281 7.88 4.03 17.42
N ASP A 282 7.80 4.84 18.47
CA ASP A 282 6.48 5.33 18.92
C ASP A 282 5.96 6.39 17.96
N GLY A 283 4.65 6.39 17.68
CA GLY A 283 4.07 7.27 16.68
C GLY A 283 2.58 7.53 16.88
N GLY A 284 2.15 8.62 16.29
CA GLY A 284 0.78 9.11 16.27
C GLY A 284 0.72 10.46 15.55
N VAL A 285 -0.43 11.14 15.65
CA VAL A 285 -0.60 12.44 15.02
C VAL A 285 0.45 13.45 15.48
N GLY A 286 1.11 14.12 14.53
CA GLY A 286 2.19 15.08 14.79
C GLY A 286 3.59 14.45 14.90
N LEU A 287 3.74 13.11 14.78
CA LEU A 287 5.06 12.50 14.69
C LEU A 287 5.83 13.14 13.52
N LYS A 288 7.07 13.54 13.82
CA LYS A 288 8.01 14.11 12.83
C LYS A 288 9.27 13.26 12.77
N ILE A 289 9.62 12.78 11.59
CA ILE A 289 10.83 12.01 11.32
C ILE A 289 11.71 12.81 10.38
N ILE A 290 12.98 13.01 10.72
CA ILE A 290 13.97 13.66 9.87
C ILE A 290 15.13 12.70 9.65
N ILE A 291 15.48 12.46 8.39
CA ILE A 291 16.58 11.61 7.99
C ILE A 291 17.46 12.38 7.01
N LYS A 292 18.74 12.45 7.36
CA LYS A 292 19.78 13.03 6.48
C LYS A 292 20.65 11.92 5.94
N GLU A 293 21.22 12.17 4.76
CA GLU A 293 22.20 11.26 4.18
C GLU A 293 23.29 10.88 5.20
N LYS A 294 23.80 9.68 5.04
CA LYS A 294 24.99 9.23 5.75
C LYS A 294 26.17 9.32 4.78
N GLY A 295 27.19 10.07 5.16
CA GLY A 295 28.46 10.15 4.43
C GLY A 295 29.20 8.82 4.43
#